data_60e88eec29e411297a7adac61d743eac
#
_entry.id   60e88eec29e411297a7adac61d743eac
#
_cell.length_a   1.000
_cell.length_b   1.000
_cell.length_c   1.000
_cell.angle_alpha   90.00
_cell.angle_beta   90.00
_cell.angle_gamma   90.00
#
_symmetry.space_group_name_H-M   'P 1'
#
loop_
_entity.id
_entity.type
_entity.pdbx_description
1 polymer ?
#
loop_
_entity_poly.entity_id
_entity_poly.type
_entity_poly.pdbx_seq_one_letter_code
_entity_poly.pdbx_strand_id
1 'polypeptide(L)'
;KLRPGESGLVALDWLGGNRNILGDASLRAVMVGMTLATRPEEMYRAWIEATAFGLRVIMERYEEYGLTVRRICAGGGIAQKDPMLMQIYADVTGKEIRVTGTKQAGALGSAMYAAVAGGFYPDIRAASVAMSPPDCAHYRPIPANVSAYEPLYQAYRKLHDLFGGVK
;
A
#
# COMPACT_ATOMS: atom_id res chain seq x y z
N LYS A 1 21.64 1.41 -3.27
CA LYS A 1 20.30 1.64 -2.66
C LYS A 1 19.85 3.03 -3.08
N LEU A 2 18.75 3.12 -3.83
CA LEU A 2 18.14 4.40 -4.21
C LEU A 2 17.44 5.04 -3.00
N ARG A 3 17.57 6.36 -2.84
CA ARG A 3 16.83 7.15 -1.85
C ARG A 3 15.43 7.47 -2.37
N PRO A 4 14.46 7.86 -1.49
CA PRO A 4 13.17 8.38 -1.91
C PRO A 4 13.31 9.45 -3.00
N GLY A 5 12.65 9.26 -4.15
CA GLY A 5 12.63 10.23 -5.24
C GLY A 5 13.93 10.46 -5.99
N GLU A 6 15.00 9.71 -5.71
CA GLU A 6 16.31 9.91 -6.34
C GLU A 6 16.26 9.75 -7.87
N SER A 7 15.38 8.90 -8.38
CA SER A 7 15.21 8.68 -9.82
C SER A 7 14.52 9.84 -10.55
N GLY A 8 13.76 10.68 -9.85
CA GLY A 8 12.89 11.69 -10.46
C GLY A 8 11.71 11.12 -11.25
N LEU A 9 11.53 9.77 -11.24
CA LEU A 9 10.44 9.12 -11.94
C LEU A 9 9.17 9.15 -11.09
N VAL A 10 8.03 9.37 -11.74
CA VAL A 10 6.71 9.21 -11.14
C VAL A 10 5.87 8.31 -12.05
N ALA A 11 5.17 7.33 -11.46
CA ALA A 11 4.36 6.40 -12.23
C ALA A 11 2.94 6.29 -11.68
N LEU A 12 1.99 5.93 -12.57
CA LEU A 12 0.66 5.43 -12.25
C LEU A 12 0.66 3.92 -12.49
N ASP A 13 0.49 3.13 -11.46
CA ASP A 13 0.58 1.65 -11.49
C ASP A 13 -0.66 0.95 -12.09
N TRP A 14 -1.39 1.61 -12.96
CA TRP A 14 -2.66 1.15 -13.54
C TRP A 14 -2.48 0.13 -14.67
N LEU A 15 -1.62 -0.86 -14.46
CA LEU A 15 -1.37 -1.94 -15.43
C LEU A 15 -2.63 -2.76 -15.75
N GLY A 16 -3.56 -2.84 -14.80
CA GLY A 16 -4.88 -3.47 -14.94
C GLY A 16 -6.04 -2.51 -14.73
N GLY A 17 -5.87 -1.23 -15.05
CA GLY A 17 -6.83 -0.16 -14.73
C GLY A 17 -6.73 0.34 -13.30
N ASN A 18 -7.56 1.30 -12.94
CA ASN A 18 -7.69 1.79 -11.56
C ASN A 18 -9.00 1.28 -10.96
N ARG A 19 -8.93 0.21 -10.17
CA ARG A 19 -10.09 -0.37 -9.49
C ARG A 19 -10.57 0.51 -8.33
N ASN A 20 -9.65 1.07 -7.59
CA ASN A 20 -9.88 1.93 -6.43
C ASN A 20 -9.07 3.22 -6.63
N ILE A 21 -9.64 4.35 -6.70
CA ILE A 21 -10.98 4.81 -6.37
C ILE A 21 -11.82 5.13 -7.63
N LEU A 22 -11.19 5.10 -8.83
CA LEU A 22 -11.84 5.56 -10.06
C LEU A 22 -12.82 4.52 -10.63
N GLY A 23 -12.63 3.23 -10.33
CA GLY A 23 -13.51 2.16 -10.80
C GLY A 23 -13.42 1.91 -12.31
N ASP A 24 -12.32 2.31 -12.97
CA ASP A 24 -12.17 2.26 -14.42
C ASP A 24 -11.06 1.26 -14.81
N ALA A 25 -11.48 0.17 -15.46
CA ALA A 25 -10.57 -0.86 -15.99
C ALA A 25 -9.92 -0.47 -17.33
N SER A 26 -10.39 0.60 -17.98
CA SER A 26 -9.84 1.07 -19.26
C SER A 26 -8.59 1.92 -19.12
N LEU A 27 -8.34 2.46 -17.93
CA LEU A 27 -7.14 3.24 -17.62
C LEU A 27 -5.87 2.41 -17.79
N ARG A 28 -4.79 3.10 -18.10
CA ARG A 28 -3.49 2.46 -18.37
C ARG A 28 -2.40 3.07 -17.51
N ALA A 29 -1.37 2.26 -17.26
CA ALA A 29 -0.19 2.69 -16.55
C ALA A 29 0.56 3.79 -17.31
N VAL A 30 1.16 4.71 -16.56
CA VAL A 30 1.97 5.83 -17.08
C VAL A 30 3.25 5.91 -16.28
N MET A 31 4.35 6.25 -16.92
CA MET A 31 5.60 6.63 -16.25
C MET A 31 6.14 7.89 -16.89
N VAL A 32 6.49 8.87 -16.08
CA VAL A 32 7.04 10.16 -16.52
C VAL A 32 8.41 10.41 -15.89
N GLY A 33 9.21 11.28 -16.53
CA GLY A 33 10.55 11.63 -16.05
C GLY A 33 11.68 10.77 -16.62
N MET A 34 11.39 9.85 -17.55
CA MET A 34 12.41 8.98 -18.14
C MET A 34 13.40 9.78 -19.02
N THR A 35 14.66 9.39 -18.94
CA THR A 35 15.77 9.92 -19.76
C THR A 35 16.55 8.76 -20.38
N LEU A 36 17.50 9.06 -21.26
CA LEU A 36 18.42 8.06 -21.82
C LEU A 36 19.32 7.39 -20.75
N ALA A 37 19.49 8.03 -19.60
CA ALA A 37 20.26 7.53 -18.47
C ALA A 37 19.42 6.74 -17.45
N THR A 38 18.10 6.64 -17.64
CA THR A 38 17.21 5.93 -16.72
C THR A 38 17.55 4.44 -16.68
N ARG A 39 17.74 3.91 -15.47
CA ARG A 39 18.14 2.52 -15.24
C ARG A 39 16.94 1.66 -14.83
N PRO A 40 16.97 0.35 -15.10
CA PRO A 40 15.87 -0.57 -14.76
C PRO A 40 15.50 -0.57 -13.27
N GLU A 41 16.48 -0.46 -12.37
CA GLU A 41 16.22 -0.41 -10.92
C GLU A 41 15.50 0.87 -10.49
N GLU A 42 15.69 1.97 -11.20
CA GLU A 42 14.97 3.22 -10.95
C GLU A 42 13.49 3.09 -11.37
N MET A 43 13.24 2.47 -12.52
CA MET A 43 11.90 2.16 -13.00
C MET A 43 11.19 1.20 -12.03
N TYR A 44 11.88 0.14 -11.58
CA TYR A 44 11.32 -0.82 -10.62
C TYR A 44 10.92 -0.13 -9.31
N ARG A 45 11.79 0.74 -8.80
CA ARG A 45 11.49 1.53 -7.60
C ARG A 45 10.30 2.46 -7.80
N ALA A 46 10.21 3.16 -8.93
CA ALA A 46 9.09 4.05 -9.24
C ALA A 46 7.75 3.29 -9.29
N TRP A 47 7.73 2.04 -9.80
CA TRP A 47 6.54 1.20 -9.74
C TRP A 47 6.13 0.84 -8.32
N ILE A 48 7.08 0.51 -7.44
CA ILE A 48 6.80 0.26 -6.02
C ILE A 48 6.25 1.51 -5.35
N GLU A 49 6.89 2.66 -5.56
CA GLU A 49 6.45 3.95 -5.02
C GLU A 49 5.04 4.32 -5.50
N ALA A 50 4.72 4.06 -6.78
CA ALA A 50 3.39 4.27 -7.35
C ALA A 50 2.30 3.47 -6.62
N THR A 51 2.55 2.20 -6.31
CA THR A 51 1.59 1.38 -5.55
C THR A 51 1.36 1.92 -4.14
N ALA A 52 2.39 2.46 -3.49
CA ALA A 52 2.28 3.10 -2.18
C ALA A 52 1.50 4.44 -2.26
N PHE A 53 1.73 5.24 -3.30
CA PHE A 53 0.94 6.46 -3.56
C PHE A 53 -0.53 6.14 -3.81
N GLY A 54 -0.82 5.09 -4.57
CA GLY A 54 -2.19 4.61 -4.78
C GLY A 54 -2.88 4.23 -3.48
N LEU A 55 -2.20 3.54 -2.57
CA LEU A 55 -2.72 3.24 -1.24
C LEU A 55 -3.01 4.53 -0.45
N ARG A 56 -2.10 5.52 -0.50
CA ARG A 56 -2.31 6.81 0.18
C ARG A 56 -3.56 7.53 -0.34
N VAL A 57 -3.79 7.54 -1.66
CA VAL A 57 -5.03 8.09 -2.26
C VAL A 57 -6.28 7.41 -1.69
N ILE A 58 -6.27 6.08 -1.57
CA ILE A 58 -7.40 5.32 -1.00
C ILE A 58 -7.63 5.73 0.47
N MET A 59 -6.55 5.88 1.25
CA MET A 59 -6.64 6.26 2.66
C MET A 59 -7.17 7.69 2.83
N GLU A 60 -6.71 8.63 2.02
CA GLU A 60 -7.22 9.99 2.00
C GLU A 60 -8.72 10.02 1.68
N ARG A 61 -9.17 9.18 0.74
CA ARG A 61 -10.59 9.02 0.45
C ARG A 61 -11.39 8.52 1.66
N TYR A 62 -10.86 7.56 2.44
CA TYR A 62 -11.51 7.16 3.69
C TYR A 62 -11.58 8.30 4.70
N GLU A 63 -10.53 9.10 4.83
CA GLU A 63 -10.48 10.23 5.74
C GLU A 63 -11.48 11.33 5.33
N GLU A 64 -11.69 11.59 4.02
CA GLU A 64 -12.74 12.48 3.50
C GLU A 64 -14.16 12.04 3.91
N TYR A 65 -14.38 10.74 4.06
CA TYR A 65 -15.65 10.18 4.57
C TYR A 65 -15.68 10.00 6.09
N GLY A 66 -14.74 10.60 6.82
CA GLY A 66 -14.70 10.57 8.28
C GLY A 66 -14.14 9.29 8.91
N LEU A 67 -13.55 8.41 8.10
CA LEU A 67 -12.93 7.17 8.57
C LEU A 67 -11.43 7.37 8.79
N THR A 68 -11.00 7.53 10.03
CA THR A 68 -9.59 7.72 10.36
C THR A 68 -8.81 6.41 10.29
N VAL A 69 -7.85 6.32 9.38
CA VAL A 69 -6.90 5.22 9.29
C VAL A 69 -5.74 5.47 10.27
N ARG A 70 -5.68 4.72 11.35
CA ARG A 70 -4.64 4.88 12.40
C ARG A 70 -3.40 4.04 12.14
N ARG A 71 -3.57 2.84 11.57
CA ARG A 71 -2.49 1.88 11.26
C ARG A 71 -2.88 0.99 10.10
N ILE A 72 -1.89 0.37 9.49
CA ILE A 72 -2.08 -0.59 8.40
C ILE A 72 -1.64 -1.97 8.90
N CYS A 73 -2.49 -2.99 8.67
CA CYS A 73 -2.12 -4.37 8.87
C CYS A 73 -1.89 -5.02 7.49
N ALA A 74 -0.66 -5.40 7.21
CA ALA A 74 -0.28 -6.05 5.97
C ALA A 74 -0.19 -7.56 6.17
N GLY A 75 -0.73 -8.32 5.24
CA GLY A 75 -0.68 -9.78 5.24
C GLY A 75 -0.25 -10.34 3.89
N GLY A 76 0.14 -11.60 3.89
CA GLY A 76 0.53 -12.31 2.68
C GLY A 76 2.04 -12.32 2.42
N GLY A 77 2.44 -13.09 1.40
CA GLY A 77 3.84 -13.42 1.16
C GLY A 77 4.73 -12.22 0.80
N ILE A 78 4.21 -11.23 0.09
CA ILE A 78 4.98 -10.06 -0.30
C ILE A 78 5.34 -9.22 0.93
N ALA A 79 4.37 -8.96 1.80
CA ALA A 79 4.59 -8.18 3.02
C ALA A 79 5.65 -8.80 3.95
N GLN A 80 5.76 -10.13 3.97
CA GLN A 80 6.75 -10.83 4.79
C GLN A 80 8.14 -10.92 4.15
N LYS A 81 8.22 -10.85 2.80
CA LYS A 81 9.46 -11.09 2.06
C LYS A 81 10.19 -9.81 1.64
N ASP A 82 9.49 -8.69 1.56
CA ASP A 82 10.05 -7.44 1.06
C ASP A 82 10.00 -6.30 2.09
N PRO A 83 11.03 -6.22 2.96
CA PRO A 83 11.14 -5.13 3.94
C PRO A 83 11.25 -3.74 3.31
N MET A 84 11.85 -3.63 2.11
CA MET A 84 12.00 -2.36 1.42
C MET A 84 10.62 -1.82 0.98
N LEU A 85 9.80 -2.68 0.38
CA LEU A 85 8.44 -2.35 -0.01
C LEU A 85 7.62 -1.89 1.18
N MET A 86 7.66 -2.62 2.30
CA MET A 86 6.91 -2.26 3.51
C MET A 86 7.38 -0.94 4.12
N GLN A 87 8.68 -0.64 4.09
CA GLN A 87 9.19 0.64 4.55
C GLN A 87 8.74 1.80 3.65
N ILE A 88 8.76 1.62 2.32
CA ILE A 88 8.24 2.61 1.37
C ILE A 88 6.76 2.91 1.65
N TYR A 89 5.96 1.89 1.89
CA TYR A 89 4.55 2.05 2.22
C TYR A 89 4.34 2.82 3.54
N ALA A 90 5.15 2.52 4.58
CA ALA A 90 5.09 3.27 5.84
C ALA A 90 5.46 4.74 5.63
N ASP A 91 6.55 5.01 4.89
CA ASP A 91 7.05 6.35 4.64
C ASP A 91 6.10 7.19 3.78
N VAL A 92 5.52 6.60 2.71
CA VAL A 92 4.58 7.29 1.83
C VAL A 92 3.25 7.59 2.51
N THR A 93 2.74 6.65 3.30
CA THR A 93 1.43 6.81 3.97
C THR A 93 1.52 7.57 5.29
N GLY A 94 2.72 7.71 5.85
CA GLY A 94 2.92 8.28 7.19
C GLY A 94 2.29 7.44 8.32
N LYS A 95 1.99 6.16 8.06
CA LYS A 95 1.32 5.27 9.01
C LYS A 95 2.22 4.10 9.40
N GLU A 96 2.08 3.64 10.65
CA GLU A 96 2.70 2.38 11.09
C GLU A 96 2.12 1.21 10.32
N ILE A 97 2.99 0.31 9.83
CA ILE A 97 2.61 -0.94 9.19
C ILE A 97 3.01 -2.10 10.09
N ARG A 98 2.07 -2.96 10.41
CA ARG A 98 2.28 -4.23 11.09
C ARG A 98 2.10 -5.36 10.11
N VAL A 99 3.06 -6.27 10.05
CA VAL A 99 2.99 -7.45 9.17
C VAL A 99 2.55 -8.64 10.00
N THR A 100 1.47 -9.30 9.58
CA THR A 100 0.96 -10.46 10.32
C THR A 100 1.90 -11.65 10.22
N GLY A 101 1.99 -12.45 11.28
CA GLY A 101 2.86 -13.63 11.32
C GLY A 101 2.36 -14.81 10.47
N THR A 102 1.14 -14.74 9.91
CA THR A 102 0.63 -15.80 9.04
C THR A 102 0.98 -15.59 7.57
N LYS A 103 1.41 -16.66 6.91
CA LYS A 103 1.62 -16.67 5.44
C LYS A 103 0.32 -16.85 4.68
N GLN A 104 -0.73 -17.35 5.32
CA GLN A 104 -2.01 -17.73 4.73
C GLN A 104 -3.16 -16.95 5.39
N ALA A 105 -3.11 -15.62 5.34
CA ALA A 105 -4.09 -14.76 6.00
C ALA A 105 -5.54 -15.05 5.58
N GLY A 106 -5.77 -15.32 4.29
CA GLY A 106 -7.11 -15.68 3.79
C GLY A 106 -7.62 -17.01 4.37
N ALA A 107 -6.77 -18.05 4.38
CA ALA A 107 -7.13 -19.35 4.97
C ALA A 107 -7.38 -19.23 6.48
N LEU A 108 -6.56 -18.46 7.18
CA LEU A 108 -6.76 -18.19 8.61
C LEU A 108 -8.10 -17.48 8.87
N GLY A 109 -8.46 -16.47 8.08
CA GLY A 109 -9.74 -15.80 8.18
C GLY A 109 -10.92 -16.74 7.94
N SER A 110 -10.84 -17.60 6.93
CA SER A 110 -11.86 -18.64 6.68
C SER A 110 -11.99 -19.60 7.85
N ALA A 111 -10.87 -20.02 8.44
CA ALA A 111 -10.88 -20.90 9.62
C ALA A 111 -11.51 -20.22 10.86
N MET A 112 -11.28 -18.91 11.04
CA MET A 112 -11.94 -18.15 12.11
C MET A 112 -13.46 -18.11 11.94
N TYR A 113 -13.96 -17.87 10.72
CA TYR A 113 -15.41 -17.93 10.46
C TYR A 113 -15.98 -19.32 10.67
N ALA A 114 -15.28 -20.37 10.23
CA ALA A 114 -15.70 -21.76 10.48
C ALA A 114 -15.75 -22.09 11.97
N ALA A 115 -14.78 -21.62 12.76
CA ALA A 115 -14.74 -21.83 14.20
C ALA A 115 -15.90 -21.11 14.92
N VAL A 116 -16.31 -19.91 14.47
CA VAL A 116 -17.50 -19.23 15.00
C VAL A 116 -18.77 -20.01 14.60
N ALA A 117 -18.89 -20.42 13.34
CA ALA A 117 -20.04 -21.19 12.87
C ALA A 117 -20.18 -22.55 13.59
N GLY A 118 -19.05 -23.17 13.96
CA GLY A 118 -19.00 -24.40 14.76
C GLY A 118 -19.20 -24.22 16.26
N GLY A 119 -19.42 -22.98 16.74
CA GLY A 119 -19.65 -22.68 18.15
C GLY A 119 -18.39 -22.69 19.03
N PHE A 120 -17.19 -22.75 18.47
CA PHE A 120 -15.93 -22.71 19.23
C PHE A 120 -15.63 -21.31 19.80
N TYR A 121 -16.11 -20.27 19.16
CA TYR A 121 -16.00 -18.89 19.62
C TYR A 121 -17.34 -18.17 19.51
N PRO A 122 -17.64 -17.23 20.44
CA PRO A 122 -18.93 -16.52 20.45
C PRO A 122 -19.09 -15.56 19.25
N ASP A 123 -17.99 -15.02 18.73
CA ASP A 123 -17.97 -14.10 17.60
C ASP A 123 -16.60 -14.09 16.91
N ILE A 124 -16.54 -13.39 15.77
CA ILE A 124 -15.32 -13.30 14.95
C ILE A 124 -14.20 -12.52 15.65
N ARG A 125 -14.52 -11.60 16.55
CA ARG A 125 -13.52 -10.85 17.31
C ARG A 125 -12.80 -11.76 18.30
N ALA A 126 -13.54 -12.59 19.04
CA ALA A 126 -12.98 -13.58 19.96
C ALA A 126 -12.11 -14.60 19.21
N ALA A 127 -12.59 -15.12 18.09
CA ALA A 127 -11.82 -16.00 17.21
C ALA A 127 -10.54 -15.32 16.70
N SER A 128 -10.62 -14.07 16.25
CA SER A 128 -9.47 -13.31 15.76
C SER A 128 -8.41 -13.12 16.84
N VAL A 129 -8.80 -12.76 18.06
CA VAL A 129 -7.86 -12.59 19.18
C VAL A 129 -7.16 -13.89 19.53
N ALA A 130 -7.90 -15.00 19.55
CA ALA A 130 -7.36 -16.30 19.95
C ALA A 130 -6.51 -16.98 18.87
N MET A 131 -6.86 -16.81 17.59
CA MET A 131 -6.27 -17.56 16.47
C MET A 131 -5.21 -16.76 15.71
N SER A 132 -5.14 -15.42 15.86
CA SER A 132 -4.13 -14.63 15.15
C SER A 132 -2.73 -14.87 15.74
N PRO A 133 -1.74 -15.21 14.92
CA PRO A 133 -0.36 -15.24 15.38
C PRO A 133 0.13 -13.80 15.65
N PRO A 134 1.17 -13.62 16.47
CA PRO A 134 1.77 -12.31 16.68
C PRO A 134 2.29 -11.72 15.37
N ASP A 135 2.36 -10.39 15.31
CA ASP A 135 2.97 -9.68 14.20
C ASP A 135 4.44 -10.11 14.06
N CYS A 136 4.90 -10.33 12.83
CA CYS A 136 6.29 -10.75 12.55
C CYS A 136 7.22 -9.58 12.22
N ALA A 137 6.67 -8.41 11.85
CA ALA A 137 7.46 -7.21 11.59
C ALA A 137 6.63 -5.94 11.79
N HIS A 138 7.33 -4.85 12.15
CA HIS A 138 6.76 -3.51 12.30
C HIS A 138 7.61 -2.50 11.53
N TYR A 139 6.96 -1.66 10.73
CA TYR A 139 7.60 -0.58 10.00
C TYR A 139 6.99 0.74 10.44
N ARG A 140 7.85 1.65 10.92
CA ARG A 140 7.45 3.01 11.30
C ARG A 140 7.91 3.99 10.25
N PRO A 141 7.10 5.02 9.96
CA PRO A 141 7.50 6.08 9.05
C PRO A 141 8.80 6.75 9.51
N ILE A 142 9.73 6.93 8.59
CA ILE A 142 10.97 7.69 8.81
C ILE A 142 10.68 9.15 8.43
N PRO A 143 10.72 10.11 9.40
CA PRO A 143 10.27 11.49 9.11
C PRO A 143 10.97 12.15 7.91
N ALA A 144 12.26 11.92 7.74
CA ALA A 144 13.00 12.44 6.59
C ALA A 144 12.50 11.88 5.25
N ASN A 145 12.13 10.59 5.21
CA ASN A 145 11.58 9.96 4.01
C ASN A 145 10.16 10.42 3.73
N VAL A 146 9.33 10.56 4.78
CA VAL A 146 7.97 11.12 4.66
C VAL A 146 8.02 12.49 3.98
N SER A 147 8.91 13.37 4.46
CA SER A 147 9.10 14.69 3.86
C SER A 147 9.61 14.62 2.42
N ALA A 148 10.51 13.68 2.12
CA ALA A 148 11.06 13.50 0.78
C ALA A 148 10.01 12.96 -0.22
N TYR A 149 9.04 12.17 0.24
CA TYR A 149 7.97 11.65 -0.61
C TYR A 149 6.86 12.65 -0.90
N GLU A 150 6.70 13.72 -0.11
CA GLU A 150 5.58 14.65 -0.30
C GLU A 150 5.56 15.33 -1.69
N PRO A 151 6.67 15.88 -2.22
CA PRO A 151 6.67 16.45 -3.57
C PRO A 151 6.34 15.42 -4.67
N LEU A 152 6.80 14.17 -4.51
CA LEU A 152 6.51 13.10 -5.47
C LEU A 152 5.03 12.70 -5.40
N TYR A 153 4.47 12.63 -4.20
CA TYR A 153 3.05 12.35 -4.03
C TYR A 153 2.19 13.45 -4.67
N GLN A 154 2.56 14.72 -4.54
CA GLN A 154 1.86 15.81 -5.21
C GLN A 154 1.95 15.71 -6.74
N ALA A 155 3.09 15.29 -7.27
CA ALA A 155 3.24 15.00 -8.70
C ALA A 155 2.37 13.80 -9.13
N TYR A 156 2.38 12.72 -8.34
CA TYR A 156 1.50 11.57 -8.55
C TYR A 156 0.03 11.97 -8.57
N ARG A 157 -0.44 12.80 -7.62
CA ARG A 157 -1.84 13.27 -7.56
C ARG A 157 -2.23 14.05 -8.83
N LYS A 158 -1.37 14.91 -9.32
CA LYS A 158 -1.62 15.65 -10.58
C LYS A 158 -1.77 14.70 -11.78
N LEU A 159 -0.90 13.69 -11.88
CA LEU A 159 -0.99 12.67 -12.94
C LEU A 159 -2.25 11.82 -12.77
N HIS A 160 -2.56 11.39 -11.54
CA HIS A 160 -3.75 10.63 -11.20
C HIS A 160 -5.02 11.36 -11.65
N ASP A 161 -5.14 12.63 -11.33
CA ASP A 161 -6.33 13.43 -11.67
C ASP A 161 -6.40 13.70 -13.18
N LEU A 162 -5.26 14.01 -13.82
CA LEU A 162 -5.19 14.26 -15.26
C LEU A 162 -5.58 13.02 -16.08
N PHE A 163 -4.96 11.88 -15.80
CA PHE A 163 -5.19 10.63 -16.54
C PHE A 163 -6.45 9.91 -16.09
N GLY A 164 -6.91 10.13 -14.88
CA GLY A 164 -8.16 9.58 -14.35
C GLY A 164 -9.41 10.36 -14.73
N GLY A 165 -9.28 11.48 -15.46
CA GLY A 165 -10.41 12.33 -15.84
C GLY A 165 -11.13 13.00 -14.64
N VAL A 166 -10.46 13.14 -13.51
CA VAL A 166 -10.99 13.83 -12.33
C VAL A 166 -10.97 15.34 -12.60
N LYS A 167 -12.16 15.96 -12.54
CA LYS A 167 -12.35 17.40 -12.75
C LYS A 167 -12.35 18.16 -11.42
#